data_03c6656e7c95197066afbf7aa6b72088
#
_entry.id   03c6656e7c95197066afbf7aa6b72088
#
_cell.length_a   1.000
_cell.length_b   1.000
_cell.length_c   1.000
_cell.angle_alpha   90.00
_cell.angle_beta   90.00
_cell.angle_gamma   90.00
#
_symmetry.space_group_name_H-M   'P 1'
#
loop_
_entity.id
_entity.type
_entity.pdbx_description
1 polymer ?
#
loop_
_entity_poly.entity_id
_entity_poly.type
_entity_poly.pdbx_seq_one_letter_code
_entity_poly.pdbx_strand_id
1 'polypeptide(L)'
;EPRHIAAVTFTNKAAAEMRERVSKLLEGKTLTTPGKEGRKVPVNQLTVCTFHSLGVQILRQEAEHVGLKPQFSIMDSDDCFGMIQEQLGTTDKGLIRKIQSIISLWKNGLIMPDEAMAIAANEDEHQAALVYRNYVATLHAYQAVDFDDLIRLPAELFAKNERCATAGRTSCAIC
;
A
#
# COMPACT_ATOMS: atom_id res chain seq x y z
N GLU A 1 -23.98 -6.06 3.36
CA GLU A 1 -23.94 -6.58 1.99
C GLU A 1 -22.51 -7.06 1.66
N PRO A 2 -22.30 -8.10 0.84
CA PRO A 2 -20.97 -8.69 0.57
C PRO A 2 -19.97 -7.69 0.00
N ARG A 3 -20.42 -6.71 -0.78
CA ARG A 3 -19.60 -5.60 -1.31
C ARG A 3 -18.96 -4.72 -0.22
N HIS A 4 -19.42 -4.83 1.04
CA HIS A 4 -18.86 -4.09 2.17
C HIS A 4 -17.86 -4.93 2.99
N ILE A 5 -17.48 -6.10 2.48
CA ILE A 5 -16.55 -7.00 3.16
C ILE A 5 -15.28 -7.10 2.33
N ALA A 6 -14.16 -6.75 2.94
CA ALA A 6 -12.83 -7.01 2.41
C ALA A 6 -12.12 -8.03 3.30
N ALA A 7 -11.64 -9.12 2.69
CA ALA A 7 -10.79 -10.10 3.32
C ALA A 7 -9.36 -9.93 2.80
N VAL A 8 -8.46 -9.56 3.69
CA VAL A 8 -7.08 -9.18 3.32
C VAL A 8 -6.09 -10.18 3.89
N THR A 9 -5.07 -10.50 3.12
CA THR A 9 -4.02 -11.44 3.50
C THR A 9 -2.65 -10.96 3.03
N PHE A 10 -1.59 -11.63 3.47
CA PHE A 10 -0.21 -11.22 3.14
C PHE A 10 0.28 -11.77 1.80
N THR A 11 -0.23 -12.92 1.33
CA THR A 11 0.27 -13.56 0.12
C THR A 11 -0.83 -13.77 -0.92
N ASN A 12 -0.45 -13.70 -2.20
CA ASN A 12 -1.36 -13.98 -3.31
C ASN A 12 -1.91 -15.42 -3.26
N LYS A 13 -1.11 -16.39 -2.79
CA LYS A 13 -1.53 -17.77 -2.62
C LYS A 13 -2.66 -17.86 -1.59
N ALA A 14 -2.48 -17.25 -0.41
CA ALA A 14 -3.51 -17.24 0.62
C ALA A 14 -4.78 -16.49 0.16
N ALA A 15 -4.65 -15.41 -0.60
CA ALA A 15 -5.78 -14.71 -1.19
C ALA A 15 -6.56 -15.61 -2.18
N ALA A 16 -5.85 -16.37 -3.01
CA ALA A 16 -6.46 -17.31 -3.95
C ALA A 16 -7.19 -18.44 -3.23
N GLU A 17 -6.56 -19.07 -2.22
CA GLU A 17 -7.17 -20.12 -1.40
C GLU A 17 -8.41 -19.61 -0.65
N MET A 18 -8.31 -18.41 -0.07
CA MET A 18 -9.46 -17.80 0.63
C MET A 18 -10.61 -17.54 -0.33
N ARG A 19 -10.34 -17.01 -1.53
CA ARG A 19 -11.34 -16.77 -2.56
C ARG A 19 -12.04 -18.08 -2.96
N GLU A 20 -11.28 -19.15 -3.18
CA GLU A 20 -11.81 -20.47 -3.53
C GLU A 20 -12.70 -21.03 -2.41
N ARG A 21 -12.26 -20.95 -1.16
CA ARG A 21 -13.06 -21.42 0.00
C ARG A 21 -14.35 -20.64 0.15
N VAL A 22 -14.28 -19.32 0.04
CA VAL A 22 -15.47 -18.47 0.12
C VAL A 22 -16.41 -18.76 -1.03
N SER A 23 -15.92 -18.97 -2.25
CA SER A 23 -16.71 -19.37 -3.41
C SER A 23 -17.49 -20.65 -3.12
N LYS A 24 -16.80 -21.70 -2.66
CA LYS A 24 -17.43 -23.00 -2.29
C LYS A 24 -18.46 -22.88 -1.19
N LEU A 25 -18.21 -22.02 -0.19
CA LEU A 25 -19.15 -21.80 0.91
C LEU A 25 -20.41 -21.06 0.47
N LEU A 26 -20.30 -20.20 -0.56
CA LEU A 26 -21.41 -19.42 -1.10
C LEU A 26 -22.14 -20.12 -2.26
N GLU A 27 -21.55 -21.17 -2.83
CA GLU A 27 -22.21 -22.00 -3.84
C GLU A 27 -23.50 -22.60 -3.28
N GLY A 28 -24.63 -22.25 -3.89
CA GLY A 28 -25.95 -22.74 -3.48
C GLY A 28 -26.58 -22.03 -2.29
N LYS A 29 -25.92 -21.06 -1.65
CA LYS A 29 -26.54 -20.29 -0.57
C LYS A 29 -27.14 -19.00 -1.11
N THR A 30 -28.43 -18.83 -0.87
CA THR A 30 -29.13 -17.56 -1.05
C THR A 30 -28.98 -16.76 0.24
N LEU A 31 -28.18 -15.70 0.23
CA LEU A 31 -28.13 -14.77 1.37
C LEU A 31 -29.41 -13.95 1.35
N THR A 32 -30.30 -14.19 2.30
CA THR A 32 -31.50 -13.39 2.50
C THR A 32 -31.13 -12.11 3.23
N THR A 33 -31.14 -10.99 2.52
CA THR A 33 -31.16 -9.68 3.17
C THR A 33 -32.61 -9.39 3.55
N PRO A 34 -32.92 -8.88 4.75
CA PRO A 34 -34.29 -8.50 5.11
C PRO A 34 -34.87 -7.55 4.04
N GLY A 35 -35.97 -7.97 3.39
CA GLY A 35 -36.65 -7.19 2.34
C GLY A 35 -36.24 -7.46 0.89
N LYS A 36 -35.30 -8.39 0.61
CA LYS A 36 -34.94 -8.83 -0.75
C LYS A 36 -34.76 -10.33 -0.80
N GLU A 37 -35.85 -11.05 -0.88
CA GLU A 37 -35.81 -12.51 -1.00
C GLU A 37 -35.26 -12.97 -2.34
N GLY A 38 -34.35 -13.94 -2.32
CA GLY A 38 -33.99 -14.75 -3.49
C GLY A 38 -32.82 -14.27 -4.36
N ARG A 39 -32.03 -13.27 -3.96
CA ARG A 39 -30.89 -12.84 -4.76
C ARG A 39 -29.62 -13.66 -4.44
N LYS A 40 -29.14 -14.45 -5.40
CA LYS A 40 -27.80 -15.07 -5.32
C LYS A 40 -26.76 -13.96 -5.22
N VAL A 41 -25.91 -14.01 -4.19
CA VAL A 41 -24.80 -13.06 -4.06
C VAL A 41 -23.65 -13.58 -4.91
N PRO A 42 -23.24 -12.86 -5.95
CA PRO A 42 -22.07 -13.25 -6.73
C PRO A 42 -20.82 -13.10 -5.85
N VAL A 43 -19.97 -14.11 -5.84
CA VAL A 43 -18.69 -14.14 -5.09
C VAL A 43 -17.78 -13.01 -5.49
N ASN A 44 -17.91 -12.50 -6.72
CA ASN A 44 -17.15 -11.34 -7.23
C ASN A 44 -17.49 -10.02 -6.54
N GLN A 45 -18.47 -9.97 -5.64
CA GLN A 45 -18.77 -8.79 -4.81
C GLN A 45 -17.96 -8.76 -3.50
N LEU A 46 -17.21 -9.82 -3.18
CA LEU A 46 -16.31 -9.85 -2.04
C LEU A 46 -14.92 -9.45 -2.48
N THR A 47 -14.32 -8.50 -1.78
CA THR A 47 -12.90 -8.18 -1.98
C THR A 47 -12.05 -9.17 -1.22
N VAL A 48 -11.32 -10.02 -1.94
CA VAL A 48 -10.32 -10.92 -1.37
C VAL A 48 -8.99 -10.64 -2.06
N CYS A 49 -8.08 -9.99 -1.36
CA CYS A 49 -6.80 -9.55 -1.95
C CYS A 49 -5.69 -9.49 -0.89
N THR A 50 -4.48 -9.11 -1.32
CA THR A 50 -3.38 -8.80 -0.40
C THR A 50 -3.47 -7.33 0.06
N PHE A 51 -2.80 -7.01 1.18
CA PHE A 51 -2.68 -5.62 1.64
C PHE A 51 -2.14 -4.68 0.56
N HIS A 52 -1.09 -5.08 -0.15
CA HIS A 52 -0.52 -4.29 -1.24
C HIS A 52 -1.52 -4.09 -2.39
N SER A 53 -2.25 -5.14 -2.77
CA SER A 53 -3.27 -5.02 -3.83
C SER A 53 -4.40 -4.08 -3.42
N LEU A 54 -4.83 -4.11 -2.15
CA LEU A 54 -5.80 -3.16 -1.62
C LEU A 54 -5.25 -1.74 -1.64
N GLY A 55 -4.00 -1.56 -1.22
CA GLY A 55 -3.31 -0.27 -1.27
C GLY A 55 -3.27 0.33 -2.68
N VAL A 56 -2.93 -0.48 -3.70
CA VAL A 56 -2.97 -0.05 -5.10
C VAL A 56 -4.37 0.42 -5.50
N GLN A 57 -5.42 -0.31 -5.13
CA GLN A 57 -6.80 0.06 -5.47
C GLN A 57 -7.19 1.40 -4.84
N ILE A 58 -6.90 1.56 -3.54
CA ILE A 58 -7.17 2.81 -2.82
C ILE A 58 -6.42 3.98 -3.46
N LEU A 59 -5.10 3.81 -3.67
CA LEU A 59 -4.27 4.87 -4.23
C LEU A 59 -4.64 5.25 -5.66
N ARG A 60 -5.13 4.32 -6.48
CA ARG A 60 -5.61 4.66 -7.82
C ARG A 60 -6.89 5.47 -7.80
N GLN A 61 -7.75 5.26 -6.82
CA GLN A 61 -8.99 6.03 -6.64
C GLN A 61 -8.73 7.41 -6.06
N GLU A 62 -7.80 7.48 -5.10
CA GLU A 62 -7.51 8.69 -4.31
C GLU A 62 -6.17 9.34 -4.70
N ALA A 63 -5.65 9.04 -5.89
CA ALA A 63 -4.32 9.43 -6.34
C ALA A 63 -4.06 10.94 -6.21
N GLU A 64 -5.03 11.77 -6.58
CA GLU A 64 -4.92 13.22 -6.53
C GLU A 64 -4.71 13.74 -5.09
N HIS A 65 -5.31 13.08 -4.09
CA HIS A 65 -5.17 13.47 -2.69
C HIS A 65 -3.77 13.20 -2.10
N VAL A 66 -2.99 12.38 -2.77
CA VAL A 66 -1.59 12.09 -2.41
C VAL A 66 -0.58 12.66 -3.42
N GLY A 67 -1.04 13.51 -4.35
CA GLY A 67 -0.20 14.16 -5.35
C GLY A 67 0.29 13.22 -6.46
N LEU A 68 -0.40 12.11 -6.69
CA LEU A 68 -0.09 11.13 -7.72
C LEU A 68 -1.13 11.19 -8.86
N LYS A 69 -0.73 10.69 -10.02
CA LYS A 69 -1.66 10.37 -11.11
C LYS A 69 -2.23 8.96 -10.92
N PRO A 70 -3.48 8.68 -11.37
CA PRO A 70 -4.04 7.32 -11.27
C PRO A 70 -3.20 6.23 -11.94
N GLN A 71 -2.39 6.59 -12.94
CA GLN A 71 -1.49 5.69 -13.67
C GLN A 71 -0.06 5.65 -13.09
N PHE A 72 0.11 5.94 -11.81
CA PHE A 72 1.41 5.88 -11.15
C PHE A 72 2.09 4.51 -11.35
N SER A 73 3.42 4.53 -11.39
CA SER A 73 4.26 3.33 -11.46
C SER A 73 4.53 2.75 -10.08
N ILE A 74 4.77 1.45 -10.01
CA ILE A 74 5.19 0.77 -8.78
C ILE A 74 6.63 0.31 -9.01
N MET A 75 7.55 0.82 -8.18
CA MET A 75 8.96 0.45 -8.19
C MET A 75 9.15 -0.79 -7.32
N ASP A 76 9.84 -1.77 -7.86
CA ASP A 76 10.21 -2.96 -7.10
C ASP A 76 11.48 -2.73 -6.26
N SER A 77 11.91 -3.77 -5.55
CA SER A 77 13.09 -3.68 -4.67
C SER A 77 14.39 -3.40 -5.42
N ASP A 78 14.51 -3.86 -6.67
CA ASP A 78 15.71 -3.68 -7.47
C ASP A 78 15.73 -2.27 -8.09
N ASP A 79 14.58 -1.74 -8.50
CA ASP A 79 14.41 -0.35 -8.92
C ASP A 79 14.81 0.61 -7.78
N CYS A 80 14.27 0.35 -6.57
CA CYS A 80 14.58 1.14 -5.38
C CYS A 80 16.08 1.05 -5.01
N PHE A 81 16.66 -0.14 -5.12
CA PHE A 81 18.10 -0.34 -4.92
C PHE A 81 18.92 0.51 -5.89
N GLY A 82 18.57 0.51 -7.18
CA GLY A 82 19.23 1.31 -8.19
C GLY A 82 19.17 2.81 -7.92
N MET A 83 18.02 3.31 -7.50
CA MET A 83 17.83 4.71 -7.13
C MET A 83 18.71 5.12 -5.93
N ILE A 84 18.78 4.27 -4.91
CA ILE A 84 19.62 4.53 -3.72
C ILE A 84 21.10 4.45 -4.09
N GLN A 85 21.49 3.48 -4.94
CA GLN A 85 22.85 3.36 -5.45
C GLN A 85 23.31 4.61 -6.17
N GLU A 86 22.49 5.14 -7.05
CA GLU A 86 22.79 6.38 -7.80
C GLU A 86 22.99 7.57 -6.85
N GLN A 87 22.12 7.72 -5.86
CA GLN A 87 22.21 8.82 -4.89
C GLN A 87 23.41 8.72 -3.96
N LEU A 88 23.83 7.50 -3.60
CA LEU A 88 25.00 7.26 -2.76
C LEU A 88 26.32 7.36 -3.57
N GLY A 89 26.26 7.19 -4.89
CA GLY A 89 27.44 7.15 -5.75
C GLY A 89 28.40 6.00 -5.42
N THR A 90 27.90 4.88 -4.86
CA THR A 90 28.69 3.74 -4.41
C THR A 90 28.26 2.43 -5.07
N THR A 91 29.20 1.49 -5.13
CA THR A 91 28.92 0.12 -5.57
C THR A 91 28.85 -0.88 -4.42
N ASP A 92 28.99 -0.42 -3.17
CA ASP A 92 28.87 -1.27 -1.98
C ASP A 92 27.42 -1.69 -1.75
N LYS A 93 27.11 -2.90 -2.20
CA LYS A 93 25.78 -3.49 -2.08
C LYS A 93 25.33 -3.67 -0.61
N GLY A 94 26.27 -3.85 0.31
CA GLY A 94 25.99 -3.98 1.74
C GLY A 94 25.46 -2.67 2.30
N LEU A 95 26.15 -1.58 2.02
CA LEU A 95 25.76 -0.24 2.44
C LEU A 95 24.39 0.14 1.80
N ILE A 96 24.23 -0.07 0.48
CA ILE A 96 22.99 0.26 -0.22
C ILE A 96 21.80 -0.46 0.41
N ARG A 97 21.89 -1.76 0.66
CA ARG A 97 20.81 -2.54 1.30
C ARG A 97 20.53 -2.09 2.74
N LYS A 98 21.57 -1.70 3.48
CA LYS A 98 21.44 -1.17 4.83
C LYS A 98 20.63 0.13 4.81
N ILE A 99 20.99 1.08 3.94
CA ILE A 99 20.27 2.34 3.76
C ILE A 99 18.83 2.09 3.31
N GLN A 100 18.60 1.20 2.34
CA GLN A 100 17.27 0.81 1.90
C GLN A 100 16.42 0.27 3.06
N SER A 101 17.00 -0.58 3.92
CA SER A 101 16.29 -1.15 5.08
C SER A 101 15.94 -0.09 6.11
N ILE A 102 16.82 0.89 6.37
CA ILE A 102 16.56 1.99 7.29
C ILE A 102 15.42 2.86 6.76
N ILE A 103 15.44 3.21 5.47
CA ILE A 103 14.36 3.99 4.85
C ILE A 103 13.03 3.25 4.93
N SER A 104 13.02 1.94 4.62
CA SER A 104 11.82 1.11 4.74
C SER A 104 11.28 1.09 6.18
N LEU A 105 12.15 0.98 7.18
CA LEU A 105 11.76 1.02 8.58
C LEU A 105 11.09 2.35 8.95
N TRP A 106 11.64 3.47 8.51
CA TRP A 106 11.07 4.79 8.74
C TRP A 106 9.72 4.96 8.03
N LYS A 107 9.61 4.53 6.77
CA LYS A 107 8.32 4.55 6.05
C LYS A 107 7.24 3.75 6.77
N ASN A 108 7.57 2.54 7.24
CA ASN A 108 6.66 1.70 8.00
C ASN A 108 6.31 2.28 9.38
N GLY A 109 7.21 3.07 9.98
CA GLY A 109 6.97 3.85 11.19
C GLY A 109 6.25 5.17 10.98
N LEU A 110 5.84 5.49 9.74
CA LEU A 110 5.24 6.78 9.34
C LEU A 110 6.16 7.99 9.63
N ILE A 111 7.47 7.75 9.67
CA ILE A 111 8.48 8.77 9.92
C ILE A 111 8.81 9.45 8.59
N MET A 112 8.59 10.76 8.51
CA MET A 112 8.86 11.55 7.32
C MET A 112 10.36 11.91 7.22
N PRO A 113 10.88 12.26 6.01
CA PRO A 113 12.30 12.56 5.84
C PRO A 113 12.86 13.62 6.80
N ASP A 114 12.08 14.63 7.14
CA ASP A 114 12.52 15.69 8.07
C ASP A 114 12.60 15.19 9.51
N GLU A 115 11.67 14.33 9.93
CA GLU A 115 11.71 13.65 11.24
C GLU A 115 12.87 12.66 11.29
N ALA A 116 13.09 11.87 10.22
CA ALA A 116 14.21 10.95 10.12
C ALA A 116 15.56 11.64 10.35
N MET A 117 15.74 12.83 9.76
CA MET A 117 16.94 13.64 9.99
C MET A 117 17.09 14.08 11.45
N ALA A 118 16.00 14.38 12.12
CA ALA A 118 16.01 14.83 13.51
C ALA A 118 16.30 13.70 14.52
N ILE A 119 15.91 12.45 14.19
CA ILE A 119 16.05 11.30 15.09
C ILE A 119 17.26 10.42 14.77
N ALA A 120 17.97 10.66 13.66
CA ALA A 120 19.14 9.89 13.26
C ALA A 120 20.22 9.94 14.36
N ALA A 121 20.60 8.78 14.86
CA ALA A 121 21.48 8.63 16.04
C ALA A 121 22.90 8.15 15.69
N ASN A 122 23.12 7.69 14.46
CA ASN A 122 24.42 7.18 14.00
C ASN A 122 24.68 7.58 12.54
N GLU A 123 25.90 7.34 12.06
CA GLU A 123 26.34 7.75 10.71
C GLU A 123 25.48 7.15 9.60
N ASP A 124 25.14 5.85 9.71
CA ASP A 124 24.30 5.18 8.72
C ASP A 124 22.89 5.79 8.64
N GLU A 125 22.32 6.13 9.80
CA GLU A 125 21.00 6.78 9.85
C GLU A 125 21.07 8.22 9.32
N HIS A 126 22.11 8.99 9.63
CA HIS A 126 22.30 10.31 9.02
C HIS A 126 22.40 10.22 7.51
N GLN A 127 23.19 9.27 7.00
CA GLN A 127 23.32 9.05 5.56
C GLN A 127 21.98 8.60 4.94
N ALA A 128 21.26 7.67 5.62
CA ALA A 128 19.95 7.24 5.19
C ALA A 128 18.94 8.39 5.14
N ALA A 129 18.96 9.31 6.11
CA ALA A 129 18.04 10.45 6.14
C ALA A 129 18.27 11.43 5.00
N LEU A 130 19.54 11.69 4.62
CA LEU A 130 19.90 12.48 3.45
C LEU A 130 19.39 11.84 2.16
N VAL A 131 19.62 10.53 2.00
CA VAL A 131 19.14 9.76 0.84
C VAL A 131 17.61 9.71 0.83
N TYR A 132 16.95 9.52 1.97
CA TYR A 132 15.51 9.39 2.07
C TYR A 132 14.76 10.59 1.51
N ARG A 133 15.22 11.81 1.82
CA ARG A 133 14.62 13.04 1.27
C ARG A 133 14.64 13.06 -0.25
N ASN A 134 15.80 12.78 -0.83
CA ASN A 134 15.98 12.76 -2.29
C ASN A 134 15.23 11.59 -2.93
N TYR A 135 15.22 10.43 -2.27
CA TYR A 135 14.52 9.23 -2.71
C TYR A 135 13.00 9.49 -2.85
N VAL A 136 12.38 10.08 -1.82
CA VAL A 136 10.95 10.44 -1.88
C VAL A 136 10.68 11.48 -2.97
N ALA A 137 11.53 12.48 -3.12
CA ALA A 137 11.40 13.48 -4.17
C ALA A 137 11.52 12.85 -5.57
N THR A 138 12.41 11.88 -5.75
CA THR A 138 12.59 11.16 -7.02
C THR A 138 11.38 10.29 -7.35
N LEU A 139 10.86 9.52 -6.37
CA LEU A 139 9.62 8.76 -6.55
C LEU A 139 8.47 9.67 -6.99
N HIS A 140 8.30 10.80 -6.32
CA HIS A 140 7.25 11.76 -6.66
C HIS A 140 7.43 12.35 -8.07
N ALA A 141 8.66 12.70 -8.46
CA ALA A 141 8.96 13.22 -9.79
C ALA A 141 8.65 12.20 -10.89
N TYR A 142 8.89 10.92 -10.65
CA TYR A 142 8.57 9.83 -11.56
C TYR A 142 7.10 9.39 -11.50
N GLN A 143 6.30 10.02 -10.64
CA GLN A 143 4.93 9.58 -10.37
C GLN A 143 4.89 8.10 -10.03
N ALA A 144 5.77 7.70 -9.13
CA ALA A 144 5.98 6.32 -8.70
C ALA A 144 5.84 6.17 -7.19
N VAL A 145 5.55 4.96 -6.78
CA VAL A 145 5.51 4.51 -5.38
C VAL A 145 6.33 3.23 -5.25
N ASP A 146 6.88 2.96 -4.09
CA ASP A 146 7.45 1.66 -3.74
C ASP A 146 6.45 0.79 -2.96
N PHE A 147 6.85 -0.42 -2.58
CA PHE A 147 5.96 -1.33 -1.84
C PHE A 147 5.57 -0.79 -0.46
N ASP A 148 6.46 -0.07 0.23
CA ASP A 148 6.13 0.53 1.53
C ASP A 148 5.05 1.61 1.38
N ASP A 149 5.11 2.41 0.31
CA ASP A 149 4.12 3.45 0.01
C ASP A 149 2.73 2.89 -0.26
N LEU A 150 2.62 1.66 -0.80
CA LEU A 150 1.32 0.99 -1.01
C LEU A 150 0.56 0.74 0.31
N ILE A 151 1.23 0.75 1.44
CA ILE A 151 0.64 0.63 2.77
C ILE A 151 0.61 2.00 3.45
N ARG A 152 1.73 2.73 3.42
CA ARG A 152 1.91 4.00 4.12
C ARG A 152 0.95 5.08 3.63
N LEU A 153 0.90 5.34 2.31
CA LEU A 153 0.09 6.42 1.76
C LEU A 153 -1.42 6.24 2.00
N PRO A 154 -2.03 5.04 1.84
CA PRO A 154 -3.40 4.82 2.27
C PRO A 154 -3.62 5.07 3.77
N ALA A 155 -2.68 4.64 4.63
CA ALA A 155 -2.78 4.87 6.07
C ALA A 155 -2.77 6.36 6.40
N GLU A 156 -1.86 7.14 5.80
CA GLU A 156 -1.81 8.59 5.96
C GLU A 156 -3.08 9.28 5.42
N LEU A 157 -3.58 8.83 4.28
CA LEU A 157 -4.79 9.35 3.68
C LEU A 157 -5.98 9.21 4.64
N PHE A 158 -6.15 8.02 5.23
CA PHE A 158 -7.22 7.78 6.19
C PHE A 158 -7.03 8.55 7.50
N ALA A 159 -5.80 8.74 7.94
CA ALA A 159 -5.51 9.52 9.15
C ALA A 159 -5.77 11.02 8.97
N LYS A 160 -5.49 11.57 7.79
CA LYS A 160 -5.61 13.01 7.51
C LYS A 160 -7.02 13.45 7.07
N ASN A 161 -7.83 12.54 6.56
CA ASN A 161 -9.09 12.90 5.92
C ASN A 161 -10.24 12.02 6.43
N GLU A 162 -11.04 12.55 7.36
CA GLU A 162 -12.22 11.86 7.89
C GLU A 162 -13.24 11.51 6.78
N ARG A 163 -13.30 12.28 5.69
CA ARG A 163 -14.16 11.98 4.55
C ARG A 163 -13.65 10.75 3.81
N CYS A 164 -12.35 10.63 3.60
CA CYS A 164 -11.75 9.43 3.01
C CYS A 164 -11.89 8.22 3.95
N ALA A 165 -11.74 8.40 5.26
CA ALA A 165 -12.00 7.36 6.24
C ALA A 165 -13.46 6.90 6.24
N THR A 166 -14.41 7.82 6.03
CA THR A 166 -15.84 7.52 5.90
C THR A 166 -16.12 6.89 4.53
N ALA A 167 -15.56 7.40 3.45
CA ALA A 167 -15.63 6.82 2.12
C ALA A 167 -14.96 5.44 2.08
N GLY A 168 -13.83 5.23 2.75
CA GLY A 168 -13.20 3.93 2.93
C GLY A 168 -14.07 2.94 3.68
N ARG A 169 -14.82 3.36 4.71
CA ARG A 169 -15.86 2.54 5.37
C ARG A 169 -17.06 2.28 4.47
N THR A 170 -17.36 3.20 3.56
CA THR A 170 -18.47 3.07 2.59
C THR A 170 -17.98 2.45 1.28
N SER A 171 -16.72 2.62 0.92
CA SER A 171 -16.03 2.13 -0.29
C SER A 171 -15.20 0.87 -0.09
N CYS A 172 -14.99 0.36 1.11
CA CYS A 172 -14.95 -1.10 1.32
C CYS A 172 -16.31 -1.71 0.89
N ALA A 173 -17.24 -0.85 0.57
CA ALA A 173 -18.39 -1.02 -0.29
C ALA A 173 -18.06 -0.82 -1.77
N ILE A 174 -16.92 -0.35 -2.15
CA ILE A 174 -16.46 -0.10 -3.53
C ILE A 174 -15.56 -1.23 -4.01
N CYS A 175 -15.67 -2.35 -3.45
CA CYS A 175 -15.15 -3.51 -4.17
C CYS A 175 -16.29 -4.41 -4.58
#